data_893c28f78657e62105fe1d8c07807d11
#
_entry.id   893c28f78657e62105fe1d8c07807d11
#
_cell.length_a   1.000
_cell.length_b   1.000
_cell.length_c   1.000
_cell.angle_alpha   90.00
_cell.angle_beta   90.00
_cell.angle_gamma   90.00
#
_symmetry.space_group_name_H-M   'P 1'
#
loop_
_entity.id
_entity.type
_entity.pdbx_description
1 polymer ?
#
loop_
_entity_poly.entity_id
_entity_poly.type
_entity_poly.pdbx_seq_one_letter_code
_entity_poly.pdbx_strand_id
1 'polypeptide(L)'
;MEAVAKLRNYPTSPRKMRLLADLIRGKKVDKVLAILEHNTKHPAVPLRKLVLSAINNWKQKNENGDVHELTVKTIMVDGGRTLKRMRPAPQGRGYRVRKRSNHVTLIVDYPPVVTEELIKQVITEEHKKEVEEIASELEAVSGEEVKPKKRATKKAAPKEEDETKKTTRKKTK
;
A
#
# COMPACT_ATOMS: atom_id res chain seq x y z
N MET A 1 -12.12 2.69 -18.58
CA MET A 1 -12.30 1.32 -19.18
C MET A 1 -11.14 0.45 -18.78
N GLU A 2 -11.38 -0.75 -18.28
CA GLU A 2 -10.35 -1.65 -17.78
C GLU A 2 -9.64 -2.40 -18.91
N ALA A 3 -8.33 -2.56 -18.79
CA ALA A 3 -7.55 -3.45 -19.65
C ALA A 3 -6.95 -4.59 -18.84
N VAL A 4 -7.06 -5.80 -19.39
CA VAL A 4 -6.63 -7.04 -18.75
C VAL A 4 -5.48 -7.65 -19.53
N ALA A 5 -4.42 -8.06 -18.82
CA ALA A 5 -3.36 -8.90 -19.38
C ALA A 5 -3.19 -10.16 -18.51
N LYS A 6 -2.95 -11.30 -19.15
CA LYS A 6 -2.84 -12.61 -18.49
C LYS A 6 -1.56 -13.32 -18.88
N LEU A 7 -0.78 -13.74 -17.89
CA LEU A 7 0.39 -14.59 -18.03
C LEU A 7 0.05 -15.99 -17.49
N ARG A 8 0.07 -17.01 -18.35
CA ARG A 8 -0.28 -18.37 -17.96
C ARG A 8 0.91 -19.31 -17.91
N ASN A 9 0.90 -20.25 -16.96
CA ASN A 9 1.90 -21.33 -16.81
C ASN A 9 3.35 -20.86 -16.71
N TYR A 10 3.62 -19.73 -16.05
CA TYR A 10 4.98 -19.29 -15.89
C TYR A 10 5.72 -20.17 -14.85
N PRO A 11 6.91 -20.70 -15.18
CA PRO A 11 7.60 -21.71 -14.36
C PRO A 11 8.31 -21.14 -13.15
N THR A 12 7.57 -20.44 -12.30
CA THR A 12 8.06 -19.91 -11.01
C THR A 12 7.06 -20.21 -9.91
N SER A 13 7.53 -20.30 -8.67
CA SER A 13 6.65 -20.48 -7.51
C SER A 13 5.78 -19.24 -7.29
N PRO A 14 4.46 -19.39 -7.05
CA PRO A 14 3.54 -18.27 -6.80
C PRO A 14 3.97 -17.40 -5.60
N ARG A 15 4.60 -17.97 -4.57
CA ARG A 15 5.15 -17.19 -3.43
C ARG A 15 6.16 -16.14 -3.88
N LYS A 16 7.06 -16.48 -4.80
CA LYS A 16 8.06 -15.53 -5.31
C LYS A 16 7.42 -14.44 -6.18
N MET A 17 6.39 -14.77 -6.92
CA MET A 17 5.67 -13.82 -7.76
C MET A 17 4.82 -12.85 -6.92
N ARG A 18 4.16 -13.32 -5.86
CA ARG A 18 3.33 -12.50 -4.97
C ARG A 18 4.12 -11.38 -4.31
N LEU A 19 5.37 -11.60 -3.92
CA LEU A 19 6.23 -10.55 -3.34
C LEU A 19 6.37 -9.32 -4.25
N LEU A 20 6.46 -9.53 -5.56
CA LEU A 20 6.52 -8.43 -6.51
C LEU A 20 5.14 -7.89 -6.86
N ALA A 21 4.12 -8.75 -6.89
CA ALA A 21 2.75 -8.32 -7.11
C ALA A 21 2.28 -7.35 -6.02
N ASP A 22 2.60 -7.62 -4.76
CA ASP A 22 2.27 -6.74 -3.63
C ASP A 22 3.01 -5.41 -3.68
N LEU A 23 4.25 -5.41 -4.22
CA LEU A 23 5.04 -4.19 -4.40
C LEU A 23 4.45 -3.24 -5.46
N ILE A 24 3.78 -3.75 -6.48
CA ILE A 24 3.28 -2.96 -7.63
C ILE A 24 1.79 -2.66 -7.57
N ARG A 25 1.03 -3.32 -6.69
CA ARG A 25 -0.41 -3.11 -6.54
C ARG A 25 -0.74 -1.68 -6.17
N GLY A 26 -1.74 -1.06 -6.82
CA GLY A 26 -2.22 0.28 -6.54
C GLY A 26 -1.28 1.42 -6.96
N LYS A 27 -0.19 1.13 -7.70
CA LYS A 27 0.76 2.14 -8.14
C LYS A 27 0.52 2.58 -9.58
N LYS A 28 0.94 3.80 -9.91
CA LYS A 28 0.95 4.31 -11.29
C LYS A 28 1.89 3.47 -12.16
N VAL A 29 1.50 3.26 -13.41
CA VAL A 29 2.21 2.38 -14.36
C VAL A 29 3.66 2.80 -14.57
N ASP A 30 3.96 4.09 -14.67
CA ASP A 30 5.34 4.58 -14.82
C ASP A 30 6.22 4.19 -13.63
N LYS A 31 5.70 4.36 -12.41
CA LYS A 31 6.42 3.93 -11.19
C LYS A 31 6.60 2.42 -11.15
N VAL A 32 5.62 1.64 -11.62
CA VAL A 32 5.69 0.19 -11.69
C VAL A 32 6.79 -0.27 -12.65
N LEU A 33 6.87 0.34 -13.82
CA LEU A 33 7.92 0.02 -14.81
C LEU A 33 9.31 0.30 -14.26
N ALA A 34 9.53 1.45 -13.63
CA ALA A 34 10.79 1.80 -12.98
C ALA A 34 11.15 0.82 -11.85
N ILE A 35 10.20 0.47 -10.98
CA ILE A 35 10.42 -0.51 -9.90
C ILE A 35 10.81 -1.88 -10.44
N LEU A 36 10.14 -2.35 -11.50
CA LEU A 36 10.40 -3.66 -12.08
C LEU A 36 11.71 -3.70 -12.87
N GLU A 37 12.15 -2.58 -13.43
CA GLU A 37 13.41 -2.46 -14.14
C GLU A 37 14.63 -2.60 -13.22
N HIS A 38 14.60 -1.91 -12.09
CA HIS A 38 15.67 -1.92 -11.09
C HIS A 38 15.63 -3.13 -10.14
N ASN A 39 14.60 -3.96 -10.22
CA ASN A 39 14.47 -5.11 -9.33
C ASN A 39 15.27 -6.31 -9.84
N THR A 40 16.20 -6.80 -9.02
CA THR A 40 17.09 -7.94 -9.33
C THR A 40 16.39 -9.31 -9.30
N LYS A 41 15.14 -9.40 -8.80
CA LYS A 41 14.44 -10.68 -8.69
C LYS A 41 13.98 -11.19 -10.06
N HIS A 42 14.25 -12.45 -10.35
CA HIS A 42 13.88 -13.12 -11.61
C HIS A 42 12.41 -12.89 -12.06
N PRO A 43 11.38 -12.86 -11.19
CA PRO A 43 10.01 -12.60 -11.62
C PRO A 43 9.73 -11.15 -12.08
N ALA A 44 10.68 -10.22 -11.95
CA ALA A 44 10.49 -8.83 -12.39
C ALA A 44 10.38 -8.71 -13.91
N VAL A 45 11.22 -9.43 -14.63
CA VAL A 45 11.24 -9.40 -16.11
C VAL A 45 9.91 -9.82 -16.73
N PRO A 46 9.30 -10.98 -16.39
CA PRO A 46 8.01 -11.36 -16.95
C PRO A 46 6.87 -10.45 -16.51
N LEU A 47 6.91 -9.92 -15.29
CA LEU A 47 5.92 -8.93 -14.83
C LEU A 47 6.01 -7.62 -15.60
N ARG A 48 7.23 -7.13 -15.90
CA ARG A 48 7.42 -5.94 -16.75
C ARG A 48 6.79 -6.14 -18.13
N LYS A 49 7.04 -7.30 -18.77
CA LYS A 49 6.43 -7.63 -20.07
C LYS A 49 4.90 -7.70 -19.98
N LEU A 50 4.36 -8.23 -18.88
CA LEU A 50 2.92 -8.30 -18.66
C LEU A 50 2.30 -6.91 -18.52
N VAL A 51 2.95 -5.99 -17.80
CA VAL A 51 2.51 -4.60 -17.67
C VAL A 51 2.53 -3.89 -19.02
N LEU A 52 3.60 -4.06 -19.83
CA LEU A 52 3.65 -3.50 -21.19
C LEU A 52 2.53 -4.05 -22.08
N SER A 53 2.22 -5.33 -21.97
CA SER A 53 1.10 -5.94 -22.68
C SER A 53 -0.25 -5.34 -22.24
N ALA A 54 -0.44 -5.09 -20.95
CA ALA A 54 -1.64 -4.44 -20.43
C ALA A 54 -1.81 -3.00 -20.96
N ILE A 55 -0.71 -2.24 -21.02
CA ILE A 55 -0.68 -0.89 -21.61
C ILE A 55 -1.10 -0.92 -23.07
N ASN A 56 -0.52 -1.86 -23.85
CA ASN A 56 -0.87 -2.00 -25.27
C ASN A 56 -2.35 -2.38 -25.47
N ASN A 57 -2.85 -3.31 -24.67
CA ASN A 57 -4.26 -3.68 -24.69
C ASN A 57 -5.17 -2.49 -24.35
N TRP A 58 -4.70 -1.65 -23.44
CA TRP A 58 -5.43 -0.44 -23.05
C TRP A 58 -5.43 0.61 -24.18
N LYS A 59 -4.26 0.85 -24.82
CA LYS A 59 -4.14 1.76 -25.97
C LYS A 59 -5.05 1.35 -27.14
N GLN A 60 -5.17 0.04 -27.40
CA GLN A 60 -6.06 -0.47 -28.44
C GLN A 60 -7.55 -0.25 -28.15
N LYS A 61 -7.92 -0.15 -26.86
CA LYS A 61 -9.30 0.10 -26.45
C LYS A 61 -9.62 1.61 -26.37
N ASN A 62 -8.62 2.43 -26.09
CA ASN A 62 -8.77 3.85 -25.84
C ASN A 62 -7.73 4.62 -26.67
N GLU A 63 -8.13 5.07 -27.84
CA GLU A 63 -7.23 5.76 -28.81
C GLU A 63 -6.67 7.09 -28.29
N ASN A 64 -7.40 7.79 -27.41
CA ASN A 64 -7.08 9.14 -26.94
C ASN A 64 -6.72 9.20 -25.44
N GLY A 65 -6.35 8.10 -24.82
CA GLY A 65 -6.14 8.08 -23.38
C GLY A 65 -4.66 8.21 -22.97
N ASP A 66 -4.40 8.98 -21.92
CA ASP A 66 -3.06 9.17 -21.36
C ASP A 66 -2.59 7.95 -20.56
N VAL A 67 -1.48 7.36 -21.01
CA VAL A 67 -0.89 6.18 -20.38
C VAL A 67 -0.28 6.50 -19.01
N HIS A 68 0.18 7.74 -18.80
CA HIS A 68 0.85 8.18 -17.57
C HIS A 68 -0.06 8.20 -16.34
N GLU A 69 -1.37 8.31 -16.55
CA GLU A 69 -2.36 8.30 -15.47
C GLU A 69 -2.80 6.90 -15.07
N LEU A 70 -2.47 5.89 -15.87
CA LEU A 70 -2.88 4.52 -15.59
C LEU A 70 -2.32 4.00 -14.26
N THR A 71 -3.16 3.28 -13.54
CA THR A 71 -2.81 2.60 -12.29
C THR A 71 -3.05 1.10 -12.37
N VAL A 72 -2.27 0.34 -11.64
CA VAL A 72 -2.50 -1.09 -11.46
C VAL A 72 -3.64 -1.27 -10.45
N LYS A 73 -4.86 -1.48 -10.96
CA LYS A 73 -6.06 -1.68 -10.13
C LYS A 73 -5.98 -2.98 -9.36
N THR A 74 -5.76 -4.07 -10.07
CA THR A 74 -5.74 -5.40 -9.48
C THR A 74 -4.65 -6.27 -10.08
N ILE A 75 -3.95 -7.01 -9.25
CA ILE A 75 -3.03 -8.06 -9.66
C ILE A 75 -3.28 -9.31 -8.82
N MET A 76 -3.60 -10.41 -9.50
CA MET A 76 -3.87 -11.70 -8.90
C MET A 76 -2.80 -12.70 -9.33
N VAL A 77 -2.33 -13.53 -8.38
CA VAL A 77 -1.32 -14.55 -8.61
C VAL A 77 -1.82 -15.88 -8.09
N ASP A 78 -2.18 -16.75 -9.03
CA ASP A 78 -2.76 -18.06 -8.77
C ASP A 78 -1.73 -19.18 -8.95
N GLY A 79 -2.00 -20.31 -8.31
CA GLY A 79 -1.21 -21.51 -8.48
C GLY A 79 -1.50 -22.18 -9.80
N GLY A 80 -0.45 -22.41 -10.61
CA GLY A 80 -0.55 -23.16 -11.85
C GLY A 80 -0.19 -24.65 -11.69
N ARG A 81 -0.02 -25.33 -12.81
CA ARG A 81 0.33 -26.75 -12.88
C ARG A 81 1.64 -27.03 -12.14
N THR A 82 1.64 -28.11 -11.34
CA THR A 82 2.82 -28.55 -10.60
C THR A 82 3.41 -29.79 -11.22
N LEU A 83 4.67 -29.73 -11.66
CA LEU A 83 5.41 -30.88 -12.13
C LEU A 83 6.07 -31.57 -10.96
N LYS A 84 5.77 -32.85 -10.78
CA LYS A 84 6.36 -33.70 -9.74
C LYS A 84 7.65 -34.32 -10.27
N ARG A 85 8.74 -34.27 -9.51
CA ARG A 85 10.04 -34.88 -9.82
C ARG A 85 10.51 -35.66 -8.62
N MET A 86 11.35 -36.67 -8.84
CA MET A 86 12.00 -37.42 -7.79
C MET A 86 13.51 -37.08 -7.79
N ARG A 87 14.08 -36.93 -6.61
CA ARG A 87 15.52 -36.87 -6.40
C ARG A 87 15.96 -38.04 -5.55
N PRO A 88 17.01 -38.74 -5.94
CA PRO A 88 17.61 -39.79 -5.10
C PRO A 88 18.14 -39.15 -3.82
N ALA A 89 18.01 -39.92 -2.72
CA ALA A 89 18.49 -39.56 -1.40
C ALA A 89 19.35 -40.72 -0.87
N PRO A 90 20.19 -40.50 0.17
CA PRO A 90 20.93 -41.53 0.83
C PRO A 90 20.01 -42.69 1.28
N GLN A 91 20.57 -43.88 1.38
CA GLN A 91 19.86 -45.11 1.83
C GLN A 91 18.73 -45.57 0.90
N GLY A 92 18.84 -45.35 -0.42
CA GLY A 92 17.83 -45.78 -1.40
C GLY A 92 16.48 -45.06 -1.31
N ARG A 93 16.38 -43.96 -0.56
CA ARG A 93 15.15 -43.14 -0.47
C ARG A 93 15.05 -42.17 -1.62
N GLY A 94 13.82 -41.76 -1.98
CA GLY A 94 13.56 -40.75 -2.98
C GLY A 94 12.76 -39.57 -2.43
N TYR A 95 13.23 -38.33 -2.66
CA TYR A 95 12.48 -37.14 -2.28
C TYR A 95 11.65 -36.59 -3.46
N ARG A 96 10.40 -36.25 -3.16
CA ARG A 96 9.52 -35.59 -4.14
C ARG A 96 9.82 -34.11 -4.24
N VAL A 97 10.22 -33.64 -5.41
CA VAL A 97 10.41 -32.22 -5.74
C VAL A 97 9.21 -31.74 -6.55
N ARG A 98 8.55 -30.68 -6.07
CA ARG A 98 7.43 -30.04 -6.79
C ARG A 98 7.93 -28.79 -7.51
N LYS A 99 8.04 -28.83 -8.84
CA LYS A 99 8.28 -27.64 -9.68
C LYS A 99 6.93 -26.97 -9.93
N ARG A 100 6.69 -25.86 -9.21
CA ARG A 100 5.42 -25.12 -9.28
C ARG A 100 5.44 -24.10 -10.40
N SER A 101 4.32 -23.89 -11.07
CA SER A 101 4.07 -22.76 -11.96
C SER A 101 3.01 -21.84 -11.38
N ASN A 102 2.81 -20.69 -12.01
CA ASN A 102 1.83 -19.72 -11.60
C ASN A 102 1.10 -19.13 -12.81
N HIS A 103 -0.04 -18.51 -12.53
CA HIS A 103 -0.81 -17.67 -13.44
C HIS A 103 -0.87 -16.28 -12.83
N VAL A 104 -0.69 -15.25 -13.65
CA VAL A 104 -0.84 -13.86 -13.21
C VAL A 104 -1.88 -13.18 -14.08
N THR A 105 -2.86 -12.58 -13.45
CA THR A 105 -3.85 -11.71 -14.09
C THR A 105 -3.63 -10.30 -13.60
N LEU A 106 -3.42 -9.36 -14.51
CA LEU A 106 -3.19 -7.94 -14.26
C LEU A 106 -4.33 -7.14 -14.88
N ILE A 107 -4.90 -6.23 -14.10
CA ILE A 107 -5.92 -5.27 -14.55
C ILE A 107 -5.38 -3.88 -14.31
N VAL A 108 -5.32 -3.08 -15.38
CA VAL A 108 -4.98 -1.65 -15.32
C VAL A 108 -6.22 -0.83 -15.64
N ASP A 109 -6.37 0.28 -14.94
CA ASP A 109 -7.48 1.19 -15.07
C ASP A 109 -7.04 2.61 -14.72
N TYR A 110 -7.82 3.61 -15.07
CA TYR A 110 -7.64 4.94 -14.50
C TYR A 110 -7.90 4.92 -12.99
N PRO A 111 -7.17 5.74 -12.22
CA PRO A 111 -7.55 5.96 -10.85
C PRO A 111 -9.00 6.48 -10.82
N PRO A 112 -9.81 6.09 -9.84
CA PRO A 112 -11.12 6.70 -9.66
C PRO A 112 -10.92 8.22 -9.59
N VAL A 113 -11.65 8.95 -10.41
CA VAL A 113 -11.65 10.42 -10.33
C VAL A 113 -12.23 10.75 -8.95
N VAL A 114 -11.35 11.10 -8.04
CA VAL A 114 -11.75 11.60 -6.72
C VAL A 114 -12.19 13.04 -6.98
N THR A 115 -13.48 13.24 -7.25
CA THR A 115 -14.04 14.57 -7.39
C THR A 115 -13.95 15.28 -6.05
N GLU A 116 -13.75 16.61 -6.08
CA GLU A 116 -13.69 17.42 -4.84
C GLU A 116 -14.95 17.24 -3.99
N GLU A 117 -16.07 16.89 -4.62
CA GLU A 117 -17.33 16.56 -3.96
C GLU A 117 -17.23 15.29 -3.11
N LEU A 118 -16.55 14.23 -3.59
CA LEU A 118 -16.30 13.00 -2.83
C LEU A 118 -15.37 13.26 -1.65
N ILE A 119 -14.35 14.10 -1.83
CA ILE A 119 -13.46 14.50 -0.73
C ILE A 119 -14.24 15.26 0.33
N LYS A 120 -15.08 16.23 -0.08
CA LYS A 120 -15.93 16.99 0.84
C LYS A 120 -16.92 16.09 1.58
N GLN A 121 -17.52 15.10 0.90
CA GLN A 121 -18.43 14.15 1.55
C GLN A 121 -17.71 13.28 2.59
N VAL A 122 -16.53 12.76 2.30
CA VAL A 122 -15.75 11.96 3.24
C VAL A 122 -15.33 12.79 4.46
N ILE A 123 -14.84 14.02 4.24
CA ILE A 123 -14.45 14.92 5.34
C ILE A 123 -15.66 15.29 6.21
N THR A 124 -16.83 15.53 5.61
CA THR A 124 -18.05 15.86 6.36
C THR A 124 -18.58 14.67 7.16
N GLU A 125 -18.45 13.46 6.66
CA GLU A 125 -18.85 12.23 7.38
C GLU A 125 -17.90 11.90 8.54
N GLU A 126 -16.59 12.09 8.37
CA GLU A 126 -15.61 11.91 9.44
C GLU A 126 -15.79 12.96 10.54
N HIS A 127 -15.94 14.25 10.20
CA HIS A 127 -16.23 15.31 11.16
C HIS A 127 -17.56 15.11 11.88
N LYS A 128 -18.57 14.58 11.19
CA LYS A 128 -19.88 14.31 11.81
C LYS A 128 -19.78 13.20 12.85
N LYS A 129 -18.97 12.16 12.59
CA LYS A 129 -18.71 11.09 13.56
C LYS A 129 -17.93 11.57 14.77
N GLU A 130 -16.90 12.40 14.57
CA GLU A 130 -16.12 12.98 15.67
C GLU A 130 -16.98 13.91 16.56
N VAL A 131 -17.85 14.72 15.96
CA VAL A 131 -18.77 15.59 16.70
C VAL A 131 -19.82 14.78 17.48
N GLU A 132 -20.32 13.69 16.91
CA GLU A 132 -21.28 12.80 17.57
C GLU A 132 -20.64 12.01 18.74
N GLU A 133 -19.36 11.62 18.58
CA GLU A 133 -18.60 10.96 19.64
C GLU A 133 -18.30 11.92 20.81
N ILE A 134 -17.88 13.16 20.51
CA ILE A 134 -17.66 14.21 21.52
C ILE A 134 -18.97 14.61 22.21
N ALA A 135 -20.09 14.67 21.49
CA ALA A 135 -21.40 14.97 22.06
C ALA A 135 -21.85 13.87 23.02
N SER A 136 -21.62 12.60 22.68
CA SER A 136 -21.96 11.47 23.57
C SER A 136 -21.07 11.42 24.81
N GLU A 137 -19.80 11.83 24.74
CA GLU A 137 -18.92 11.97 25.91
C GLU A 137 -19.32 13.12 26.81
N LEU A 138 -19.78 14.25 26.26
CA LEU A 138 -20.28 15.40 27.04
C LEU A 138 -21.58 15.10 27.75
N GLU A 139 -22.49 14.31 27.17
CA GLU A 139 -23.71 13.86 27.83
C GLU A 139 -23.42 12.87 28.97
N ALA A 140 -22.41 12.00 28.80
CA ALA A 140 -21.98 11.08 29.86
C ALA A 140 -21.35 11.79 31.06
N VAL A 141 -20.70 12.94 30.86
CA VAL A 141 -20.07 13.74 31.93
C VAL A 141 -21.06 14.66 32.62
N SER A 142 -22.18 15.06 32.00
CA SER A 142 -23.20 15.92 32.58
C SER A 142 -24.12 15.20 33.58
N GLY A 143 -24.02 13.88 33.72
CA GLY A 143 -24.82 13.05 34.64
C GLY A 143 -24.29 12.94 36.07
N GLU A 144 -23.09 13.44 36.39
CA GLU A 144 -22.54 13.43 37.73
C GLU A 144 -22.63 14.82 38.39
N GLU A 145 -23.63 14.97 39.29
CA GLU A 145 -23.77 16.12 40.18
C GLU A 145 -22.53 16.24 41.10
N VAL A 146 -21.63 17.19 40.79
CA VAL A 146 -20.57 17.58 41.72
C VAL A 146 -21.03 18.71 42.60
N LYS A 147 -21.34 18.40 43.89
CA LYS A 147 -21.52 19.35 44.96
C LYS A 147 -20.35 20.31 45.12
N PRO A 148 -20.54 21.63 45.26
CA PRO A 148 -19.47 22.59 45.34
C PRO A 148 -18.76 22.56 46.70
N LYS A 149 -17.51 22.14 46.75
CA LYS A 149 -16.62 22.40 47.88
C LYS A 149 -15.89 23.73 47.69
N LYS A 150 -16.35 24.76 48.45
CA LYS A 150 -15.61 26.01 48.71
C LYS A 150 -14.26 25.71 49.36
N ARG A 151 -13.15 26.24 48.83
CA ARG A 151 -11.98 26.72 49.59
C ARG A 151 -10.98 27.40 48.64
N ALA A 152 -10.94 28.67 48.78
CA ALA A 152 -9.90 29.50 49.46
C ALA A 152 -8.71 29.87 48.54
N THR A 153 -8.73 31.14 48.22
CA THR A 153 -7.69 31.99 47.67
C THR A 153 -6.32 31.82 48.29
N LYS A 154 -5.29 31.70 47.50
CA LYS A 154 -3.96 32.26 47.89
C LYS A 154 -3.21 32.75 46.64
N LYS A 155 -3.02 34.04 46.72
CA LYS A 155 -2.29 34.99 45.92
C LYS A 155 -0.80 34.69 45.95
N ALA A 156 -0.11 34.66 44.83
CA ALA A 156 1.27 35.18 44.68
C ALA A 156 1.64 35.27 43.21
N ALA A 157 2.03 36.42 42.83
CA ALA A 157 2.53 36.85 41.51
C ALA A 157 4.09 36.72 41.45
N PRO A 158 4.78 37.26 40.47
CA PRO A 158 5.59 36.57 39.47
C PRO A 158 7.11 36.80 39.70
N LYS A 159 7.94 36.08 38.99
CA LYS A 159 9.31 36.52 38.71
C LYS A 159 9.78 36.04 37.35
N GLU A 160 10.15 37.00 36.61
CA GLU A 160 10.96 37.05 35.42
C GLU A 160 12.40 36.56 35.65
N GLU A 161 13.12 36.59 34.52
CA GLU A 161 14.60 36.55 34.35
C GLU A 161 15.16 35.15 34.12
N ASP A 162 15.92 34.87 33.14
CA ASP A 162 16.72 35.55 32.09
C ASP A 162 17.92 34.64 31.79
N GLU A 163 18.44 34.82 30.57
CA GLU A 163 19.82 34.55 30.13
C GLU A 163 20.33 33.12 29.82
N THR A 164 20.44 32.93 28.50
CA THR A 164 21.68 32.85 27.72
C THR A 164 22.83 31.95 28.21
N LYS A 165 23.36 31.21 27.27
CA LYS A 165 24.77 30.97 26.86
C LYS A 165 24.89 29.62 26.18
N LYS A 166 25.13 29.59 24.81
CA LYS A 166 26.45 29.59 24.14
C LYS A 166 27.45 28.55 24.69
N THR A 167 27.81 27.61 23.81
CA THR A 167 29.19 27.35 23.35
C THR A 167 29.20 26.02 22.61
N THR A 168 29.42 26.02 21.30
CA THR A 168 30.64 25.86 20.51
C THR A 168 31.67 24.82 21.02
N ARG A 169 32.10 24.04 20.07
CA ARG A 169 33.42 23.39 19.84
C ARG A 169 33.34 21.86 19.87
N LYS A 170 33.99 21.16 19.00
CA LYS A 170 35.09 21.17 18.03
C LYS A 170 35.31 19.69 17.67
N LYS A 171 35.35 19.30 16.38
CA LYS A 171 36.55 18.97 15.58
C LYS A 171 37.49 17.87 16.14
N THR A 172 37.81 16.96 15.22
CA THR A 172 39.00 16.09 15.04
C THR A 172 38.72 14.65 15.48
N LYS A 173 38.94 13.65 14.66
CA LYS A 173 39.97 13.36 13.64
C LYS A 173 39.41 12.37 12.66
#